data_0487d5cbd87a8452d5b34d9031801f50
#
_entry.id   0487d5cbd87a8452d5b34d9031801f50
#
_cell.length_a   1.000
_cell.length_b   1.000
_cell.length_c   1.000
_cell.angle_alpha   90.00
_cell.angle_beta   90.00
_cell.angle_gamma   90.00
#
_symmetry.space_group_name_H-M   'P 1'
#
loop_
_entity.id
_entity.type
_entity.pdbx_description
1 polymer ?
#
loop_
_entity_poly.entity_id
_entity_poly.type
_entity_poly.pdbx_seq_one_letter_code
_entity_poly.pdbx_strand_id
1 'polypeptide(L)'
;AQTGEAEEKDDPFKISDLGTILSSSGFWLVALLCVLYYSAIFPFQKYAVNMLQCNLVFKEVPSDSFWATNTVTILQYCIMLVVAGASFASNFMKKASMKYGLLTLAGVLLAVFCYMGYMRQSAETVFAVFPLLAVGITPILGNYVDHKGKAASMLMIGSMLLVLCHLTFAFVLPEFKDNAVGGVMIAYLTILVLGASFSLVPASLWPSVPKLVDAKIIVALPPENPSPSELYQ
;
A
#
# COMPACT_ATOMS: atom_id res chain seq x y z
N ALA A 1 -18.14 16.41 -38.44
CA ALA A 1 -18.44 15.01 -38.17
C ALA A 1 -18.31 14.81 -36.64
N GLN A 2 -19.45 14.83 -35.92
CA GLN A 2 -19.54 14.47 -34.51
C GLN A 2 -19.56 12.94 -34.49
N THR A 3 -18.50 12.33 -34.03
CA THR A 3 -18.50 10.94 -33.57
C THR A 3 -19.22 10.92 -32.23
N GLY A 4 -20.49 10.48 -32.26
CA GLY A 4 -21.24 10.17 -31.04
C GLY A 4 -20.53 9.02 -30.33
N GLU A 5 -19.90 9.34 -29.19
CA GLU A 5 -19.60 8.34 -28.18
C GLU A 5 -20.94 7.79 -27.69
N ALA A 6 -21.23 6.54 -28.03
CA ALA A 6 -22.35 5.83 -27.44
C ALA A 6 -22.08 5.78 -25.93
N GLU A 7 -22.90 6.43 -25.12
CA GLU A 7 -22.97 6.21 -23.67
C GLU A 7 -23.23 4.72 -23.48
N GLU A 8 -22.23 4.00 -23.06
CA GLU A 8 -22.34 2.63 -22.58
C GLU A 8 -23.31 2.67 -21.39
N LYS A 9 -24.57 2.30 -21.63
CA LYS A 9 -25.56 2.15 -20.56
C LYS A 9 -25.10 1.00 -19.69
N ASP A 10 -24.59 1.33 -18.51
CA ASP A 10 -24.36 0.34 -17.47
C ASP A 10 -25.66 -0.42 -17.19
N ASP A 11 -25.74 -1.65 -17.63
CA ASP A 11 -26.85 -2.54 -17.31
C ASP A 11 -26.90 -2.73 -15.79
N PRO A 12 -28.07 -2.62 -15.16
CA PRO A 12 -28.18 -2.75 -13.72
C PRO A 12 -27.78 -4.16 -13.30
N PHE A 13 -26.95 -4.28 -12.27
CA PHE A 13 -26.48 -5.52 -11.67
C PHE A 13 -27.66 -6.50 -11.40
N LYS A 14 -27.57 -7.69 -11.94
CA LYS A 14 -28.56 -8.76 -11.75
C LYS A 14 -28.06 -9.79 -10.74
N ILE A 15 -28.95 -10.34 -9.91
CA ILE A 15 -28.59 -11.38 -8.93
C ILE A 15 -27.99 -12.63 -9.64
N SER A 16 -28.38 -12.91 -10.89
CA SER A 16 -27.79 -13.96 -11.72
C SER A 16 -26.29 -13.80 -11.92
N ASP A 17 -25.80 -12.55 -11.98
CA ASP A 17 -24.39 -12.25 -12.22
C ASP A 17 -23.53 -12.66 -11.03
N LEU A 18 -24.12 -12.63 -9.83
CA LEU A 18 -23.48 -13.14 -8.60
C LEU A 18 -23.15 -14.64 -8.73
N GLY A 19 -24.05 -15.44 -9.29
CA GLY A 19 -23.82 -16.87 -9.54
C GLY A 19 -22.62 -17.09 -10.48
N THR A 20 -22.51 -16.29 -11.53
CA THR A 20 -21.39 -16.33 -12.49
C THR A 20 -20.06 -15.95 -11.83
N ILE A 21 -20.05 -14.90 -11.01
CA ILE A 21 -18.86 -14.46 -10.25
C ILE A 21 -18.41 -15.55 -9.28
N LEU A 22 -19.33 -16.10 -8.50
CA LEU A 22 -19.03 -17.15 -7.51
C LEU A 22 -18.58 -18.48 -8.14
N SER A 23 -18.96 -18.74 -9.39
CA SER A 23 -18.49 -19.91 -10.15
C SER A 23 -17.07 -19.72 -10.71
N SER A 24 -16.51 -18.51 -10.62
CA SER A 24 -15.18 -18.18 -11.15
C SER A 24 -14.07 -18.63 -10.21
N SER A 25 -13.20 -19.54 -10.68
CA SER A 25 -11.96 -19.88 -9.96
C SER A 25 -11.04 -18.68 -9.72
N GLY A 26 -10.99 -17.74 -10.69
CA GLY A 26 -10.23 -16.49 -10.54
C GLY A 26 -10.72 -15.63 -9.38
N PHE A 27 -12.05 -15.53 -9.20
CA PHE A 27 -12.64 -14.83 -8.05
C PHE A 27 -12.17 -15.43 -6.71
N TRP A 28 -12.24 -16.76 -6.57
CA TRP A 28 -11.83 -17.43 -5.34
C TRP A 28 -10.33 -17.32 -5.07
N LEU A 29 -9.49 -17.36 -6.10
CA LEU A 29 -8.05 -17.11 -5.94
C LEU A 29 -7.76 -15.69 -5.43
N VAL A 30 -8.43 -14.68 -5.97
CA VAL A 30 -8.29 -13.30 -5.50
C VAL A 30 -8.84 -13.14 -4.09
N ALA A 31 -10.00 -13.73 -3.79
CA ALA A 31 -10.59 -13.70 -2.45
C ALA A 31 -9.66 -14.35 -1.41
N LEU A 32 -9.11 -15.52 -1.73
CA LEU A 32 -8.13 -16.20 -0.87
C LEU A 32 -6.88 -15.36 -0.66
N LEU A 33 -6.35 -14.75 -1.72
CA LEU A 33 -5.19 -13.86 -1.64
C LEU A 33 -5.46 -12.66 -0.75
N CYS A 34 -6.64 -12.02 -0.86
CA CYS A 34 -7.07 -10.96 0.04
C CYS A 34 -7.09 -11.43 1.50
N VAL A 35 -7.72 -12.57 1.78
CA VAL A 35 -7.80 -13.11 3.13
C VAL A 35 -6.40 -13.37 3.71
N LEU A 36 -5.54 -14.06 2.96
CA LEU A 36 -4.17 -14.38 3.41
C LEU A 36 -3.35 -13.12 3.64
N TYR A 37 -3.43 -12.16 2.73
CA TYR A 37 -2.68 -10.92 2.83
C TYR A 37 -3.13 -10.06 4.02
N TYR A 38 -4.43 -9.81 4.15
CA TYR A 38 -4.93 -8.97 5.23
C TYR A 38 -4.87 -9.65 6.60
N SER A 39 -4.93 -10.99 6.65
CA SER A 39 -4.71 -11.73 7.90
C SER A 39 -3.28 -11.65 8.41
N ALA A 40 -2.30 -11.43 7.55
CA ALA A 40 -0.92 -11.17 7.96
C ALA A 40 -0.72 -9.72 8.45
N ILE A 41 -1.37 -8.75 7.80
CA ILE A 41 -1.14 -7.33 8.06
C ILE A 41 -1.93 -6.79 9.26
N PHE A 42 -3.22 -7.09 9.38
CA PHE A 42 -4.03 -6.49 10.45
C PHE A 42 -3.62 -6.87 11.87
N PRO A 43 -3.31 -8.15 12.17
CA PRO A 43 -2.75 -8.48 13.47
C PRO A 43 -1.41 -7.82 13.72
N PHE A 44 -0.54 -7.74 12.71
CA PHE A 44 0.72 -7.03 12.81
C PHE A 44 0.50 -5.56 13.18
N GLN A 45 -0.36 -4.83 12.45
CA GLN A 45 -0.65 -3.42 12.74
C GLN A 45 -1.11 -3.21 14.18
N LYS A 46 -1.95 -4.12 14.70
CA LYS A 46 -2.48 -4.02 16.06
C LYS A 46 -1.40 -4.21 17.13
N TYR A 47 -0.43 -5.07 16.87
CA TYR A 47 0.57 -5.45 17.88
C TYR A 47 1.97 -4.88 17.62
N ALA A 48 2.18 -4.18 16.49
CA ALA A 48 3.50 -3.73 16.04
C ALA A 48 4.18 -2.82 17.07
N VAL A 49 3.47 -1.86 17.65
CA VAL A 49 4.04 -0.96 18.67
C VAL A 49 4.51 -1.75 19.89
N ASN A 50 3.67 -2.67 20.39
CA ASN A 50 4.03 -3.51 21.53
C ASN A 50 5.22 -4.43 21.20
N MET A 51 5.23 -5.01 20.01
CA MET A 51 6.36 -5.83 19.53
C MET A 51 7.66 -5.02 19.49
N LEU A 52 7.61 -3.78 19.01
CA LEU A 52 8.79 -2.90 18.99
C LEU A 52 9.24 -2.54 20.39
N GLN A 53 8.33 -2.25 21.31
CA GLN A 53 8.63 -1.97 22.72
C GLN A 53 9.28 -3.18 23.43
N CYS A 54 8.85 -4.40 23.11
CA CYS A 54 9.41 -5.61 23.71
C CYS A 54 10.79 -6.00 23.15
N ASN A 55 11.07 -5.68 21.87
CA ASN A 55 12.28 -6.11 21.18
C ASN A 55 13.35 -5.03 21.05
N LEU A 56 13.03 -3.78 21.36
CA LEU A 56 13.96 -2.66 21.25
C LEU A 56 14.20 -2.00 22.59
N VAL A 57 15.45 -1.64 22.86
CA VAL A 57 15.81 -0.79 23.98
C VAL A 57 15.69 0.67 23.52
N PHE A 58 14.61 1.33 23.96
CA PHE A 58 14.48 2.77 23.79
C PHE A 58 15.18 3.47 24.98
N LYS A 59 16.01 4.47 24.67
CA LYS A 59 16.61 5.30 25.71
C LYS A 59 15.56 6.22 26.31
N GLU A 60 15.56 6.36 27.61
CA GLU A 60 14.72 7.36 28.26
C GLU A 60 15.12 8.75 27.79
N VAL A 61 14.16 9.49 27.28
CA VAL A 61 14.34 10.90 26.89
C VAL A 61 13.93 11.74 28.09
N PRO A 62 14.86 12.57 28.66
CA PRO A 62 14.53 13.42 29.78
C PRO A 62 13.30 14.28 29.51
N SER A 63 12.41 14.43 30.48
CA SER A 63 11.15 15.17 30.37
C SER A 63 11.35 16.67 30.07
N ASP A 64 12.47 17.23 30.43
CA ASP A 64 12.92 18.59 30.15
C ASP A 64 13.55 18.75 28.75
N SER A 65 13.78 17.63 28.06
CA SER A 65 14.31 17.64 26.69
C SER A 65 13.32 18.24 25.70
N PHE A 66 13.84 19.02 24.75
CA PHE A 66 13.07 19.51 23.59
C PHE A 66 12.32 18.36 22.87
N TRP A 67 12.96 17.19 22.76
CA TRP A 67 12.39 16.02 22.06
C TRP A 67 11.18 15.40 22.77
N ALA A 68 11.03 15.60 24.07
CA ALA A 68 9.88 15.13 24.84
C ALA A 68 8.67 16.07 24.76
N THR A 69 8.82 17.25 24.18
CA THR A 69 7.78 18.28 24.16
C THR A 69 6.61 17.94 23.21
N ASN A 70 5.40 18.42 23.55
CA ASN A 70 4.24 18.35 22.68
C ASN A 70 4.46 19.09 21.36
N THR A 71 5.29 20.13 21.33
CA THR A 71 5.63 20.86 20.11
C THR A 71 6.27 19.96 19.07
N VAL A 72 7.19 19.08 19.48
CA VAL A 72 7.82 18.11 18.57
C VAL A 72 6.79 17.10 18.07
N THR A 73 5.84 16.68 18.90
CA THR A 73 4.75 15.79 18.49
C THR A 73 3.88 16.44 17.41
N ILE A 74 3.46 17.69 17.64
CA ILE A 74 2.66 18.44 16.67
C ILE A 74 3.43 18.62 15.36
N LEU A 75 4.72 18.98 15.44
CA LEU A 75 5.57 19.15 14.27
C LEU A 75 5.69 17.85 13.46
N GLN A 76 5.83 16.69 14.12
CA GLN A 76 5.85 15.39 13.44
C GLN A 76 4.55 15.10 12.70
N TYR A 77 3.38 15.37 13.31
CA TYR A 77 2.10 15.23 12.62
C TYR A 77 1.96 16.19 11.42
N CYS A 78 2.41 17.44 11.56
CA CYS A 78 2.43 18.38 10.45
C CYS A 78 3.33 17.90 9.29
N ILE A 79 4.53 17.43 9.60
CA ILE A 79 5.45 16.83 8.61
C ILE A 79 4.77 15.64 7.92
N MET A 80 4.11 14.76 8.67
CA MET A 80 3.40 13.60 8.14
C MET A 80 2.32 14.01 7.13
N LEU A 81 1.52 15.02 7.46
CA LEU A 81 0.48 15.55 6.57
C LEU A 81 1.08 16.16 5.29
N VAL A 82 2.19 16.89 5.42
CA VAL A 82 2.88 17.49 4.26
C VAL A 82 3.49 16.40 3.37
N VAL A 83 4.10 15.37 3.93
CA VAL A 83 4.64 14.23 3.16
C VAL A 83 3.53 13.52 2.39
N ALA A 84 2.42 13.18 3.07
CA ALA A 84 1.27 12.55 2.44
C ALA A 84 0.68 13.43 1.33
N GLY A 85 0.46 14.72 1.61
CA GLY A 85 -0.08 15.69 0.66
C GLY A 85 0.82 15.92 -0.56
N ALA A 86 2.12 16.07 -0.35
CA ALA A 86 3.10 16.24 -1.43
C ALA A 86 3.19 14.99 -2.33
N SER A 87 3.20 13.80 -1.73
CA SER A 87 3.20 12.54 -2.47
C SER A 87 1.92 12.39 -3.29
N PHE A 88 0.77 12.66 -2.71
CA PHE A 88 -0.52 12.61 -3.40
C PHE A 88 -0.59 13.65 -4.54
N ALA A 89 -0.25 14.91 -4.26
CA ALA A 89 -0.26 16.00 -5.23
C ALA A 89 0.68 15.74 -6.41
N SER A 90 1.77 15.02 -6.21
CA SER A 90 2.72 14.69 -7.27
C SER A 90 2.10 13.93 -8.44
N ASN A 91 1.01 13.16 -8.19
CA ASN A 91 0.33 12.40 -9.24
C ASN A 91 -0.47 13.29 -10.19
N PHE A 92 -0.87 14.48 -9.76
CA PHE A 92 -1.64 15.43 -10.59
C PHE A 92 -0.74 16.42 -11.34
N MET A 93 0.58 16.38 -11.11
CA MET A 93 1.52 17.30 -11.76
C MET A 93 1.84 16.87 -13.18
N LYS A 94 1.49 17.72 -14.15
CA LYS A 94 1.82 17.51 -15.57
C LYS A 94 3.29 17.72 -15.90
N LYS A 95 3.96 18.67 -15.21
CA LYS A 95 5.39 18.96 -15.42
C LYS A 95 6.24 17.99 -14.59
N ALA A 96 7.13 17.26 -15.26
CA ALA A 96 8.04 16.30 -14.62
C ALA A 96 8.88 16.93 -13.51
N SER A 97 9.40 18.14 -13.71
CA SER A 97 10.21 18.85 -12.70
C SER A 97 9.43 19.13 -11.42
N MET A 98 8.14 19.51 -11.51
CA MET A 98 7.29 19.74 -10.34
C MET A 98 6.98 18.41 -9.62
N LYS A 99 6.69 17.36 -10.38
CA LYS A 99 6.44 16.02 -9.83
C LYS A 99 7.65 15.54 -9.02
N TYR A 100 8.83 15.54 -9.63
CA TYR A 100 10.05 15.11 -8.94
C TYR A 100 10.45 16.05 -7.79
N GLY A 101 10.19 17.36 -7.92
CA GLY A 101 10.39 18.32 -6.84
C GLY A 101 9.54 18.00 -5.60
N LEU A 102 8.25 17.70 -5.78
CA LEU A 102 7.37 17.29 -4.68
C LEU A 102 7.80 15.95 -4.06
N LEU A 103 8.19 14.97 -4.88
CA LEU A 103 8.68 13.69 -4.37
C LEU A 103 9.98 13.81 -3.59
N THR A 104 10.90 14.67 -4.06
CA THR A 104 12.14 14.97 -3.34
C THR A 104 11.85 15.64 -2.01
N LEU A 105 10.96 16.64 -2.00
CA LEU A 105 10.51 17.28 -0.75
C LEU A 105 9.91 16.26 0.22
N ALA A 106 9.00 15.40 -0.26
CA ALA A 106 8.41 14.35 0.56
C ALA A 106 9.47 13.40 1.13
N GLY A 107 10.46 13.01 0.33
CA GLY A 107 11.58 12.15 0.76
C GLY A 107 12.45 12.80 1.84
N VAL A 108 12.81 14.08 1.66
CA VAL A 108 13.57 14.84 2.66
C VAL A 108 12.80 14.97 3.96
N LEU A 109 11.51 15.32 3.90
CA LEU A 109 10.66 15.44 5.08
C LEU A 109 10.44 14.09 5.78
N LEU A 110 10.35 12.99 5.03
CA LEU A 110 10.30 11.65 5.60
C LEU A 110 11.60 11.32 6.35
N ALA A 111 12.76 11.67 5.80
CA ALA A 111 14.05 11.49 6.49
C ALA A 111 14.11 12.31 7.79
N VAL A 112 13.63 13.55 7.77
CA VAL A 112 13.50 14.40 8.97
C VAL A 112 12.56 13.76 9.98
N PHE A 113 11.41 13.23 9.54
CA PHE A 113 10.46 12.52 10.40
C PHE A 113 11.10 11.30 11.08
N CYS A 114 11.84 10.48 10.33
CA CYS A 114 12.57 9.33 10.88
C CYS A 114 13.65 9.76 11.89
N TYR A 115 14.39 10.83 11.59
CA TYR A 115 15.39 11.39 12.52
C TYR A 115 14.75 11.89 13.82
N MET A 116 13.64 12.64 13.73
CA MET A 116 12.90 13.09 14.91
C MET A 116 12.39 11.90 15.75
N GLY A 117 11.89 10.85 15.09
CA GLY A 117 11.45 9.63 15.77
C GLY A 117 12.59 8.88 16.46
N TYR A 118 13.76 8.84 15.81
CA TYR A 118 14.97 8.30 16.44
C TYR A 118 15.37 9.10 17.70
N MET A 119 15.32 10.42 17.64
CA MET A 119 15.64 11.29 18.79
C MET A 119 14.60 11.17 19.91
N ARG A 120 13.36 10.91 19.60
CA ARG A 120 12.27 10.68 20.58
C ARG A 120 12.31 9.30 21.22
N GLN A 121 12.99 8.34 20.61
CA GLN A 121 13.08 6.97 21.10
C GLN A 121 11.69 6.35 21.37
N SER A 122 10.75 6.52 20.43
CA SER A 122 9.36 6.10 20.59
C SER A 122 8.98 5.05 19.54
N ALA A 123 8.45 3.91 19.99
CA ALA A 123 7.99 2.82 19.13
C ALA A 123 6.82 3.26 18.23
N GLU A 124 5.94 4.13 18.74
CA GLU A 124 4.81 4.69 18.02
C GLU A 124 5.30 5.49 16.81
N THR A 125 6.36 6.28 16.98
CA THR A 125 6.93 7.08 15.89
C THR A 125 7.62 6.21 14.85
N VAL A 126 8.31 5.15 15.27
CA VAL A 126 8.89 4.16 14.35
C VAL A 126 7.79 3.52 13.51
N PHE A 127 6.71 3.09 14.16
CA PHE A 127 5.60 2.44 13.46
C PHE A 127 4.81 3.41 12.56
N ALA A 128 4.69 4.69 12.93
CA ALA A 128 3.96 5.70 12.15
C ALA A 128 4.50 5.90 10.72
N VAL A 129 5.74 5.50 10.45
CA VAL A 129 6.33 5.50 9.10
C VAL A 129 5.56 4.57 8.15
N PHE A 130 5.04 3.44 8.65
CA PHE A 130 4.29 2.47 7.86
C PHE A 130 3.06 3.07 7.15
N PRO A 131 2.06 3.63 7.85
CA PRO A 131 0.90 4.22 7.20
C PRO A 131 1.24 5.46 6.38
N LEU A 132 2.25 6.24 6.78
CA LEU A 132 2.70 7.41 6.04
C LEU A 132 3.21 7.03 4.64
N LEU A 133 4.05 6.01 4.56
CA LEU A 133 4.52 5.48 3.28
C LEU A 133 3.37 4.91 2.46
N ALA A 134 2.46 4.16 3.08
CA ALA A 134 1.34 3.58 2.37
C ALA A 134 0.49 4.67 1.69
N VAL A 135 0.15 5.74 2.40
CA VAL A 135 -0.62 6.88 1.83
C VAL A 135 0.14 7.56 0.69
N GLY A 136 1.47 7.76 0.84
CA GLY A 136 2.28 8.45 -0.16
C GLY A 136 2.57 7.60 -1.40
N ILE A 137 2.88 6.33 -1.23
CA ILE A 137 3.37 5.45 -2.32
C ILE A 137 2.23 4.79 -3.09
N THR A 138 1.12 4.43 -2.44
CA THR A 138 0.02 3.70 -3.10
C THR A 138 -0.50 4.39 -4.36
N PRO A 139 -0.79 5.70 -4.40
CA PRO A 139 -1.24 6.37 -5.62
C PRO A 139 -0.19 6.35 -6.74
N ILE A 140 1.10 6.43 -6.39
CA ILE A 140 2.20 6.40 -7.37
C ILE A 140 2.30 5.02 -8.00
N LEU A 141 2.20 3.98 -7.18
CA LEU A 141 2.23 2.58 -7.64
C LEU A 141 0.99 2.22 -8.43
N GLY A 142 -0.21 2.66 -8.01
CA GLY A 142 -1.44 2.49 -8.76
C GLY A 142 -1.32 3.06 -10.17
N ASN A 143 -0.91 4.31 -10.29
CA ASN A 143 -0.66 4.94 -11.59
C ASN A 143 0.38 4.18 -12.44
N TYR A 144 1.44 3.65 -11.83
CA TYR A 144 2.42 2.82 -12.52
C TYR A 144 1.81 1.53 -13.05
N VAL A 145 1.02 0.83 -12.24
CA VAL A 145 0.35 -0.43 -12.62
C VAL A 145 -0.65 -0.19 -13.75
N ASP A 146 -1.42 0.89 -13.67
CA ASP A 146 -2.41 1.24 -14.70
C ASP A 146 -1.76 1.49 -16.07
N HIS A 147 -0.59 2.16 -16.09
CA HIS A 147 0.10 2.47 -17.34
C HIS A 147 0.97 1.31 -17.88
N LYS A 148 1.60 0.53 -17.01
CA LYS A 148 2.56 -0.53 -17.40
C LYS A 148 1.95 -1.93 -17.41
N GLY A 149 0.82 -2.13 -16.79
CA GLY A 149 0.23 -3.43 -16.58
C GLY A 149 0.88 -4.18 -15.42
N LYS A 150 1.61 -5.20 -15.60
CA LYS A 150 2.48 -5.96 -14.64
C LYS A 150 1.95 -6.12 -13.20
N ALA A 151 0.62 -6.07 -13.00
CA ALA A 151 -0.02 -6.18 -11.68
C ALA A 151 0.40 -7.47 -10.95
N ALA A 152 0.43 -8.60 -11.65
CA ALA A 152 0.84 -9.88 -11.06
C ALA A 152 2.29 -9.87 -10.55
N SER A 153 3.23 -9.27 -11.30
CA SER A 153 4.63 -9.16 -10.87
C SER A 153 4.77 -8.27 -9.64
N MET A 154 4.04 -7.15 -9.60
CA MET A 154 4.03 -6.23 -8.45
C MET A 154 3.44 -6.90 -7.21
N LEU A 155 2.38 -7.69 -7.38
CA LEU A 155 1.75 -8.47 -6.32
C LEU A 155 2.73 -9.51 -5.75
N MET A 156 3.45 -10.22 -6.60
CA MET A 156 4.48 -11.20 -6.16
C MET A 156 5.60 -10.50 -5.38
N ILE A 157 6.15 -9.41 -5.91
CA ILE A 157 7.21 -8.64 -5.25
C ILE A 157 6.73 -8.14 -3.89
N GLY A 158 5.53 -7.53 -3.82
CA GLY A 158 4.94 -7.06 -2.57
C GLY A 158 4.80 -8.18 -1.54
N SER A 159 4.28 -9.34 -1.95
CA SER A 159 4.12 -10.49 -1.05
C SER A 159 5.46 -11.05 -0.56
N MET A 160 6.47 -11.13 -1.41
CA MET A 160 7.82 -11.57 -1.01
C MET A 160 8.46 -10.60 -0.01
N LEU A 161 8.36 -9.30 -0.27
CA LEU A 161 8.87 -8.28 0.66
C LEU A 161 8.14 -8.33 2.00
N LEU A 162 6.83 -8.59 2.00
CA LEU A 162 6.04 -8.77 3.21
C LEU A 162 6.59 -9.93 4.06
N VAL A 163 6.82 -11.08 3.45
CA VAL A 163 7.39 -12.26 4.13
C VAL A 163 8.78 -11.92 4.69
N LEU A 164 9.65 -11.29 3.90
CA LEU A 164 10.99 -10.89 4.36
C LEU A 164 10.92 -9.95 5.56
N CYS A 165 10.01 -8.96 5.56
CA CYS A 165 9.83 -8.07 6.71
C CYS A 165 9.42 -8.84 7.98
N HIS A 166 8.47 -9.78 7.88
CA HIS A 166 8.04 -10.57 9.03
C HIS A 166 9.16 -11.49 9.53
N LEU A 167 9.94 -12.08 8.64
CA LEU A 167 11.13 -12.86 9.01
C LEU A 167 12.18 -11.98 9.71
N THR A 168 12.40 -10.76 9.22
CA THR A 168 13.31 -9.79 9.87
C THR A 168 12.84 -9.44 11.27
N PHE A 169 11.55 -9.18 11.47
CA PHE A 169 11.00 -8.93 12.80
C PHE A 169 11.10 -10.14 13.73
N ALA A 170 10.93 -11.35 13.21
CA ALA A 170 10.92 -12.56 14.01
C ALA A 170 12.33 -13.03 14.40
N PHE A 171 13.30 -12.91 13.50
CA PHE A 171 14.61 -13.53 13.66
C PHE A 171 15.78 -12.54 13.76
N VAL A 172 15.70 -11.40 13.05
CA VAL A 172 16.81 -10.45 13.01
C VAL A 172 16.68 -9.40 14.12
N LEU A 173 15.50 -8.83 14.30
CA LEU A 173 15.29 -7.76 15.28
C LEU A 173 15.65 -8.18 16.71
N PRO A 174 15.30 -9.39 17.21
CA PRO A 174 15.66 -9.83 18.55
C PRO A 174 17.16 -9.91 18.82
N GLU A 175 17.99 -10.17 17.79
CA GLU A 175 19.44 -10.20 17.91
C GLU A 175 20.05 -8.83 18.23
N PHE A 176 19.31 -7.75 17.93
CA PHE A 176 19.72 -6.37 18.17
C PHE A 176 19.10 -5.74 19.43
N LYS A 177 18.43 -6.54 20.27
CA LYS A 177 17.76 -6.04 21.47
C LYS A 177 18.70 -5.26 22.42
N ASP A 178 19.96 -5.64 22.51
CA ASP A 178 20.95 -4.98 23.36
C ASP A 178 21.69 -3.81 22.65
N ASN A 179 21.41 -3.60 21.37
CA ASN A 179 21.99 -2.53 20.56
C ASN A 179 20.91 -1.50 20.20
N ALA A 180 20.71 -0.51 21.05
CA ALA A 180 19.68 0.51 20.87
C ALA A 180 19.74 1.23 19.53
N VAL A 181 20.95 1.54 19.01
CA VAL A 181 21.10 2.21 17.72
C VAL A 181 20.80 1.26 16.56
N GLY A 182 21.45 0.10 16.55
CA GLY A 182 21.30 -0.90 15.48
C GLY A 182 19.87 -1.43 15.40
N GLY A 183 19.25 -1.75 16.53
CA GLY A 183 17.88 -2.24 16.59
C GLY A 183 16.86 -1.25 16.04
N VAL A 184 16.94 0.02 16.45
CA VAL A 184 16.05 1.07 15.96
C VAL A 184 16.25 1.32 14.47
N MET A 185 17.49 1.32 13.96
CA MET A 185 17.76 1.47 12.52
C MET A 185 17.19 0.31 11.69
N ILE A 186 17.37 -0.93 12.15
CA ILE A 186 16.82 -2.12 11.49
C ILE A 186 15.29 -2.06 11.50
N ALA A 187 14.68 -1.67 12.62
CA ALA A 187 13.23 -1.50 12.70
C ALA A 187 12.71 -0.46 11.71
N TYR A 188 13.34 0.72 11.61
CA TYR A 188 12.97 1.72 10.63
C TYR A 188 13.09 1.21 9.20
N LEU A 189 14.23 0.59 8.84
CA LEU A 189 14.43 0.04 7.50
C LEU A 189 13.37 -1.02 7.16
N THR A 190 13.10 -1.92 8.10
CA THR A 190 12.10 -2.98 7.89
C THR A 190 10.69 -2.40 7.75
N ILE A 191 10.33 -1.39 8.53
CA ILE A 191 9.03 -0.72 8.45
C ILE A 191 8.90 0.09 7.15
N LEU A 192 9.97 0.71 6.66
CA LEU A 192 9.99 1.36 5.35
C LEU A 192 9.70 0.36 4.22
N VAL A 193 10.40 -0.79 4.25
CA VAL A 193 10.17 -1.86 3.27
C VAL A 193 8.76 -2.45 3.41
N LEU A 194 8.27 -2.62 4.63
CA LEU A 194 6.92 -3.10 4.90
C LEU A 194 5.85 -2.15 4.37
N GLY A 195 6.02 -0.84 4.55
CA GLY A 195 5.10 0.17 4.01
C GLY A 195 5.06 0.17 2.49
N ALA A 196 6.22 0.04 1.85
CA ALA A 196 6.31 -0.11 0.40
C ALA A 196 5.65 -1.41 -0.09
N SER A 197 5.91 -2.53 0.59
CA SER A 197 5.28 -3.84 0.33
C SER A 197 3.75 -3.75 0.46
N PHE A 198 3.28 -3.17 1.55
CA PHE A 198 1.84 -2.97 1.79
C PHE A 198 1.19 -2.14 0.70
N SER A 199 1.88 -1.15 0.15
CA SER A 199 1.36 -0.30 -0.93
C SER A 199 1.29 -1.02 -2.28
N LEU A 200 2.24 -1.92 -2.54
CA LEU A 200 2.29 -2.69 -3.80
C LEU A 200 1.07 -3.60 -3.99
N VAL A 201 0.61 -4.25 -2.93
CA VAL A 201 -0.46 -5.23 -3.03
C VAL A 201 -1.82 -4.59 -3.35
N PRO A 202 -2.34 -3.61 -2.59
CA PRO A 202 -3.60 -2.95 -2.96
C PRO A 202 -3.55 -2.26 -4.31
N ALA A 203 -2.42 -1.58 -4.63
CA ALA A 203 -2.25 -0.91 -5.91
C ALA A 203 -2.30 -1.85 -7.12
N SER A 204 -1.97 -3.13 -6.92
CA SER A 204 -1.99 -4.15 -7.97
C SER A 204 -3.26 -4.99 -7.95
N LEU A 205 -3.78 -5.30 -6.77
CA LEU A 205 -4.89 -6.22 -6.57
C LEU A 205 -6.22 -5.59 -6.99
N TRP A 206 -6.54 -4.41 -6.45
CA TRP A 206 -7.85 -3.80 -6.67
C TRP A 206 -8.14 -3.46 -8.14
N PRO A 207 -7.19 -2.89 -8.93
CA PRO A 207 -7.41 -2.68 -10.36
C PRO A 207 -7.50 -3.98 -11.19
N SER A 208 -7.07 -5.12 -10.63
CA SER A 208 -7.12 -6.40 -11.32
C SER A 208 -8.46 -7.12 -11.14
N VAL A 209 -9.21 -6.82 -10.07
CA VAL A 209 -10.49 -7.48 -9.76
C VAL A 209 -11.53 -7.26 -10.85
N PRO A 210 -11.84 -6.02 -11.31
CA PRO A 210 -12.78 -5.81 -12.40
C PRO A 210 -12.39 -6.57 -13.66
N LYS A 211 -11.11 -6.52 -14.06
CA LYS A 211 -10.60 -7.20 -15.26
C LYS A 211 -10.80 -8.72 -15.24
N LEU A 212 -10.78 -9.35 -14.06
CA LEU A 212 -11.03 -10.78 -13.91
C LEU A 212 -12.53 -11.12 -13.97
N VAL A 213 -13.36 -10.22 -13.49
CA VAL A 213 -14.83 -10.37 -13.53
C VAL A 213 -15.34 -10.07 -14.94
N ASP A 214 -14.96 -8.95 -15.53
CA ASP A 214 -15.41 -8.52 -16.86
C ASP A 214 -15.01 -9.51 -17.96
N ALA A 215 -13.80 -10.05 -17.92
CA ALA A 215 -13.36 -11.04 -18.90
C ALA A 215 -14.23 -12.31 -18.92
N LYS A 216 -14.85 -12.70 -17.81
CA LYS A 216 -15.74 -13.85 -17.75
C LYS A 216 -17.19 -13.51 -18.08
N ILE A 217 -17.63 -12.31 -17.74
CA ILE A 217 -18.97 -11.82 -18.14
C ILE A 217 -19.00 -11.66 -19.66
N ILE A 218 -17.97 -11.06 -20.27
CA ILE A 218 -17.85 -10.90 -21.72
C ILE A 218 -17.84 -12.25 -22.45
N VAL A 219 -17.20 -13.28 -21.89
CA VAL A 219 -17.19 -14.64 -22.48
C VAL A 219 -18.54 -15.36 -22.30
N ALA A 220 -19.33 -15.00 -21.26
CA ALA A 220 -20.63 -15.58 -20.99
C ALA A 220 -21.79 -14.89 -21.73
N LEU A 221 -21.56 -13.70 -22.32
CA LEU A 221 -22.54 -13.03 -23.15
C LEU A 221 -22.58 -13.69 -24.53
N PRO A 222 -23.77 -13.99 -25.08
CA PRO A 222 -23.87 -14.43 -26.47
C PRO A 222 -23.32 -13.32 -27.38
N PRO A 223 -22.70 -13.66 -28.54
CA PRO A 223 -22.15 -12.66 -29.43
C PRO A 223 -23.24 -11.66 -29.83
N GLU A 224 -22.94 -10.38 -29.69
CA GLU A 224 -23.86 -9.25 -29.87
C GLU A 224 -24.50 -9.15 -31.26
N ASN A 225 -23.97 -9.90 -32.25
CA ASN A 225 -24.53 -10.12 -33.58
C ASN A 225 -24.37 -11.60 -33.95
N PRO A 226 -25.37 -12.45 -33.68
CA PRO A 226 -25.38 -13.77 -34.28
C PRO A 226 -25.34 -13.64 -35.78
N SER A 227 -24.41 -14.35 -36.43
CA SER A 227 -24.37 -14.39 -37.87
C SER A 227 -25.74 -14.87 -38.43
N PRO A 228 -26.18 -14.40 -39.58
CA PRO A 228 -27.46 -14.84 -40.17
C PRO A 228 -27.64 -16.36 -40.26
N SER A 229 -26.56 -17.13 -40.21
CA SER A 229 -26.56 -18.59 -40.19
C SER A 229 -26.87 -19.20 -38.82
N GLU A 230 -26.74 -18.45 -37.70
CA GLU A 230 -27.04 -18.92 -36.33
C GLU A 230 -28.48 -18.61 -35.94
N LEU A 231 -29.20 -17.77 -36.69
CA LEU A 231 -30.60 -17.45 -36.46
C LEU A 231 -31.56 -18.52 -36.95
N TYR A 232 -31.10 -19.56 -37.64
CA TYR A 232 -31.92 -20.60 -38.28
C TYR A 232 -31.57 -22.03 -37.81
N GLN A 233 -30.82 -22.17 -36.70
CA GLN A 233 -30.64 -23.45 -36.01
C GLN A 233 -31.43 -23.44 -34.69
#